data_9fb2b92832e5b2720e60199047f03900
#
_entry.id   9fb2b92832e5b2720e60199047f03900
#
_cell.length_a   1.000
_cell.length_b   1.000
_cell.length_c   1.000
_cell.angle_alpha   90.00
_cell.angle_beta   90.00
_cell.angle_gamma   90.00
#
_symmetry.space_group_name_H-M   'P 1'
#
loop_
_entity.id
_entity.type
_entity.pdbx_description
1 polymer ?
#
loop_
_entity_poly.entity_id
_entity_poly.type
_entity_poly.pdbx_seq_one_letter_code
_entity_poly.pdbx_strand_id
1 'polypeptide(L)'
;MKCGFAALFLVLACCGPSPAQESAARRKKSAELLDEFGKGYKILSTRHWILVYKADVEWVKACGKMLERTHDTFVATFEKAGFKLKKLEEDLVGVLIGEEKDFREYMERKRSQSGRSGPPRGGGGVYSGRTNRITFFDDRTRERSRSGSKSRPPDLVNMSKAAHEGAHQLAFNLGIQQRGGRYPPWVGEGLAANFEMQDAGKPFGPYTKNLSLRRKNLLKLRERGKIVSLEEFVVKRRPRDPAPGELGLIYSQGWGLFRFLLLNYPGK
;
A
#
# COMPACT_ATOMS: atom_id res chain seq x y z
N MET A 1 -38.91 -29.84 -20.82
CA MET A 1 -38.97 -29.03 -19.59
C MET A 1 -37.54 -28.59 -19.26
N LYS A 2 -37.22 -27.32 -19.49
CA LYS A 2 -35.89 -26.73 -19.20
C LYS A 2 -36.06 -25.84 -17.97
N CYS A 3 -35.54 -26.25 -16.82
CA CYS A 3 -35.47 -25.42 -15.62
C CYS A 3 -34.26 -24.50 -15.72
N GLY A 4 -34.51 -23.21 -15.88
CA GLY A 4 -33.52 -22.18 -15.78
C GLY A 4 -33.19 -21.86 -14.31
N PHE A 5 -31.96 -22.05 -13.89
CA PHE A 5 -31.46 -21.55 -12.60
C PHE A 5 -31.11 -20.08 -12.76
N ALA A 6 -31.90 -19.21 -12.19
CA ALA A 6 -31.56 -17.80 -12.02
C ALA A 6 -30.61 -17.65 -10.82
N ALA A 7 -29.35 -17.34 -11.08
CA ALA A 7 -28.40 -17.00 -10.03
C ALA A 7 -28.69 -15.58 -9.53
N LEU A 8 -29.22 -15.49 -8.32
CA LEU A 8 -29.45 -14.23 -7.60
C LEU A 8 -28.09 -13.71 -7.09
N PHE A 9 -27.50 -12.74 -7.78
CA PHE A 9 -26.34 -12.00 -7.28
C PHE A 9 -26.77 -11.07 -6.16
N LEU A 10 -26.51 -11.48 -4.93
CA LEU A 10 -26.65 -10.62 -3.75
C LEU A 10 -25.51 -9.59 -3.77
N VAL A 11 -25.81 -8.37 -4.18
CA VAL A 11 -24.91 -7.23 -4.02
C VAL A 11 -24.89 -6.86 -2.53
N LEU A 12 -23.92 -7.39 -1.80
CA LEU A 12 -23.64 -6.94 -0.43
C LEU A 12 -23.11 -5.50 -0.53
N ALA A 13 -23.98 -4.55 -0.27
CA ALA A 13 -23.62 -3.16 -0.05
C ALA A 13 -22.63 -3.12 1.12
N CYS A 14 -21.36 -2.77 0.85
CA CYS A 14 -20.35 -2.46 1.87
C CYS A 14 -20.75 -1.15 2.57
N CYS A 15 -21.78 -1.18 3.41
CA CYS A 15 -22.01 -0.16 4.42
C CYS A 15 -20.96 -0.39 5.50
N GLY A 16 -20.05 0.58 5.69
CA GLY A 16 -19.22 0.65 6.90
C GLY A 16 -20.11 0.63 8.15
N PRO A 17 -19.57 0.26 9.32
CA PRO A 17 -20.35 0.21 10.54
C PRO A 17 -21.06 1.54 10.77
N SER A 18 -22.33 1.47 11.15
CA SER A 18 -23.11 2.63 11.58
C SER A 18 -22.38 3.34 12.71
N PRO A 19 -22.42 4.70 12.81
CA PRO A 19 -21.78 5.46 13.90
C PRO A 19 -22.14 4.99 15.31
N ALA A 20 -23.27 4.33 15.46
CA ALA A 20 -23.74 3.76 16.74
C ALA A 20 -22.99 2.50 17.20
N GLN A 21 -22.16 1.88 16.36
CA GLN A 21 -21.44 0.63 16.66
C GLN A 21 -19.92 0.79 16.83
N GLU A 22 -19.41 2.03 16.84
CA GLU A 22 -17.98 2.25 17.05
C GLU A 22 -17.57 1.88 18.48
N SER A 23 -16.54 1.02 18.63
CA SER A 23 -16.07 0.59 19.94
C SER A 23 -15.50 1.75 20.75
N ALA A 24 -15.58 1.69 22.10
CA ALA A 24 -15.00 2.70 22.98
C ALA A 24 -13.49 2.87 22.74
N ALA A 25 -12.76 1.80 22.45
CA ALA A 25 -11.34 1.83 22.11
C ALA A 25 -11.08 2.62 20.83
N ARG A 26 -11.90 2.40 19.79
CA ARG A 26 -11.78 3.13 18.51
C ARG A 26 -12.06 4.62 18.68
N ARG A 27 -13.11 4.98 19.44
CA ARG A 27 -13.40 6.41 19.75
C ARG A 27 -12.24 7.06 20.49
N LYS A 28 -11.68 6.41 21.51
CA LYS A 28 -10.52 6.89 22.24
C LYS A 28 -9.34 7.11 21.32
N LYS A 29 -9.02 6.13 20.46
CA LYS A 29 -7.93 6.24 19.48
C LYS A 29 -8.15 7.37 18.48
N SER A 30 -9.38 7.55 18.01
CA SER A 30 -9.73 8.65 17.11
C SER A 30 -9.53 10.02 17.77
N ALA A 31 -9.90 10.16 19.05
CA ALA A 31 -9.69 11.40 19.81
C ALA A 31 -8.19 11.70 20.01
N GLU A 32 -7.38 10.68 20.38
CA GLU A 32 -5.92 10.81 20.50
C GLU A 32 -5.27 11.27 19.18
N LEU A 33 -5.73 10.71 18.04
CA LEU A 33 -5.23 11.10 16.72
C LEU A 33 -5.61 12.55 16.39
N LEU A 34 -6.83 12.98 16.68
CA LEU A 34 -7.23 14.37 16.45
C LEU A 34 -6.43 15.35 17.31
N ASP A 35 -6.13 14.99 18.57
CA ASP A 35 -5.27 15.79 19.44
C ASP A 35 -3.83 15.86 18.90
N GLU A 36 -3.25 14.72 18.47
CA GLU A 36 -1.90 14.67 17.90
C GLU A 36 -1.77 15.51 16.62
N PHE A 37 -2.77 15.46 15.73
CA PHE A 37 -2.69 16.12 14.43
C PHE A 37 -3.21 17.56 14.44
N GLY A 38 -4.09 17.90 15.37
CA GLY A 38 -4.57 19.26 15.61
C GLY A 38 -5.61 19.75 14.60
N LYS A 39 -5.79 21.07 14.58
CA LYS A 39 -6.85 21.74 13.84
C LYS A 39 -6.81 21.44 12.34
N GLY A 40 -7.97 21.19 11.76
CA GLY A 40 -8.16 20.94 10.33
C GLY A 40 -8.11 19.47 9.93
N TYR A 41 -7.63 18.58 10.81
CA TYR A 41 -7.71 17.14 10.58
C TYR A 41 -9.09 16.60 11.01
N LYS A 42 -9.51 15.55 10.30
CA LYS A 42 -10.76 14.81 10.52
C LYS A 42 -10.48 13.33 10.58
N ILE A 43 -11.46 12.55 11.05
CA ILE A 43 -11.40 11.08 11.10
C ILE A 43 -12.45 10.50 10.15
N LEU A 44 -12.06 9.43 9.45
CA LEU A 44 -12.95 8.51 8.77
C LEU A 44 -12.56 7.10 9.18
N SER A 45 -13.51 6.37 9.78
CA SER A 45 -13.32 4.98 10.17
C SER A 45 -13.84 4.04 9.06
N THR A 46 -13.09 2.98 8.78
CA THR A 46 -13.51 1.85 7.95
C THR A 46 -13.56 0.58 8.80
N ARG A 47 -13.72 -0.59 8.21
CA ARG A 47 -13.76 -1.86 8.96
C ARG A 47 -12.49 -2.11 9.76
N HIS A 48 -11.30 -1.84 9.16
CA HIS A 48 -10.00 -2.13 9.76
C HIS A 48 -9.11 -0.90 9.96
N TRP A 49 -9.47 0.28 9.43
CA TRP A 49 -8.65 1.50 9.51
C TRP A 49 -9.36 2.65 10.20
N ILE A 50 -8.56 3.43 10.91
CA ILE A 50 -8.84 4.81 11.29
C ILE A 50 -8.00 5.70 10.38
N LEU A 51 -8.65 6.46 9.51
CA LEU A 51 -8.00 7.39 8.60
C LEU A 51 -8.08 8.79 9.18
N VAL A 52 -6.94 9.33 9.59
CA VAL A 52 -6.82 10.74 9.96
C VAL A 52 -6.43 11.54 8.73
N TYR A 53 -7.18 12.58 8.40
CA TYR A 53 -7.01 13.25 7.12
C TYR A 53 -7.24 14.75 7.16
N LYS A 54 -6.50 15.45 6.28
CA LYS A 54 -6.70 16.85 5.88
C LYS A 54 -6.71 16.88 4.35
N ALA A 55 -7.84 16.50 3.75
CA ALA A 55 -7.98 16.26 2.32
C ALA A 55 -9.44 16.26 1.89
N ASP A 56 -9.67 16.10 0.59
CA ASP A 56 -11.00 15.86 0.01
C ASP A 56 -11.59 14.57 0.55
N VAL A 57 -12.81 14.63 1.07
CA VAL A 57 -13.45 13.48 1.75
C VAL A 57 -13.79 12.34 0.80
N GLU A 58 -14.13 12.64 -0.45
CA GLU A 58 -14.47 11.58 -1.42
C GLU A 58 -13.23 10.79 -1.84
N TRP A 59 -12.10 11.48 -1.97
CA TRP A 59 -10.83 10.79 -2.15
C TRP A 59 -10.46 9.92 -0.94
N VAL A 60 -10.64 10.41 0.27
CA VAL A 60 -10.38 9.63 1.50
C VAL A 60 -11.28 8.40 1.58
N LYS A 61 -12.57 8.53 1.25
CA LYS A 61 -13.51 7.39 1.16
C LYS A 61 -13.06 6.36 0.12
N ALA A 62 -12.61 6.81 -1.05
CA ALA A 62 -12.09 5.93 -2.09
C ALA A 62 -10.82 5.19 -1.63
N CYS A 63 -9.90 5.89 -0.96
CA CYS A 63 -8.72 5.27 -0.34
C CYS A 63 -9.10 4.25 0.73
N GLY A 64 -10.06 4.56 1.59
CA GLY A 64 -10.55 3.64 2.62
C GLY A 64 -11.14 2.36 2.02
N LYS A 65 -11.98 2.48 0.99
CA LYS A 65 -12.51 1.33 0.24
C LYS A 65 -11.38 0.50 -0.38
N MET A 66 -10.33 1.17 -0.89
CA MET A 66 -9.19 0.49 -1.49
C MET A 66 -8.37 -0.27 -0.45
N LEU A 67 -8.15 0.30 0.70
CA LEU A 67 -7.46 -0.35 1.82
C LEU A 67 -8.20 -1.61 2.28
N GLU A 68 -9.53 -1.55 2.41
CA GLU A 68 -10.35 -2.72 2.75
C GLU A 68 -10.27 -3.82 1.67
N ARG A 69 -10.35 -3.45 0.40
CA ARG A 69 -10.14 -4.40 -0.70
C ARG A 69 -8.73 -5.01 -0.67
N THR A 70 -7.74 -4.22 -0.28
CA THR A 70 -6.36 -4.71 -0.14
C THR A 70 -6.26 -5.71 1.01
N HIS A 71 -6.92 -5.44 2.14
CA HIS A 71 -7.00 -6.39 3.25
C HIS A 71 -7.58 -7.74 2.79
N ASP A 72 -8.75 -7.72 2.16
CA ASP A 72 -9.44 -8.94 1.75
C ASP A 72 -8.61 -9.73 0.70
N THR A 73 -8.01 -9.01 -0.26
CA THR A 73 -7.13 -9.62 -1.26
C THR A 73 -5.86 -10.19 -0.62
N PHE A 74 -5.29 -9.49 0.36
CA PHE A 74 -4.09 -9.91 1.09
C PHE A 74 -4.34 -11.19 1.88
N VAL A 75 -5.41 -11.20 2.67
CA VAL A 75 -5.81 -12.38 3.46
C VAL A 75 -6.02 -13.58 2.55
N ALA A 76 -6.89 -13.44 1.53
CA ALA A 76 -7.15 -14.51 0.58
C ALA A 76 -5.89 -15.01 -0.14
N THR A 77 -4.94 -14.11 -0.44
CA THR A 77 -3.67 -14.45 -1.07
C THR A 77 -2.82 -15.35 -0.19
N PHE A 78 -2.59 -14.96 1.05
CA PHE A 78 -1.68 -15.67 1.94
C PHE A 78 -2.30 -16.94 2.53
N GLU A 79 -3.60 -16.95 2.80
CA GLU A 79 -4.32 -18.18 3.18
C GLU A 79 -4.28 -19.21 2.06
N LYS A 80 -4.54 -18.81 0.82
CA LYS A 80 -4.40 -19.67 -0.35
C LYS A 80 -2.97 -20.24 -0.52
N ALA A 81 -1.97 -19.46 -0.13
CA ALA A 81 -0.58 -19.90 -0.12
C ALA A 81 -0.21 -20.76 1.11
N GLY A 82 -1.15 -21.05 2.02
CA GLY A 82 -0.94 -21.90 3.20
C GLY A 82 -0.38 -21.19 4.43
N PHE A 83 -0.30 -19.86 4.42
CA PHE A 83 0.15 -19.12 5.60
C PHE A 83 -0.96 -19.00 6.65
N LYS A 84 -0.59 -19.17 7.92
CA LYS A 84 -1.46 -18.87 9.05
C LYS A 84 -1.30 -17.41 9.43
N LEU A 85 -2.30 -16.60 9.13
CA LEU A 85 -2.29 -15.18 9.45
C LEU A 85 -2.70 -14.95 10.91
N LYS A 86 -2.09 -13.94 11.54
CA LYS A 86 -2.54 -13.41 12.83
C LYS A 86 -3.82 -12.60 12.64
N LYS A 87 -4.62 -12.49 13.69
CA LYS A 87 -5.71 -11.51 13.73
C LYS A 87 -5.14 -10.10 13.93
N LEU A 88 -5.81 -9.09 13.39
CA LEU A 88 -5.52 -7.71 13.73
C LEU A 88 -5.91 -7.47 15.19
N GLU A 89 -4.94 -7.03 16.00
CA GLU A 89 -5.14 -6.74 17.42
C GLU A 89 -5.74 -5.35 17.65
N GLU A 90 -5.44 -4.42 16.73
CA GLU A 90 -5.87 -3.01 16.79
C GLU A 90 -6.27 -2.50 15.41
N ASP A 91 -7.04 -1.42 15.39
CA ASP A 91 -7.30 -0.68 14.17
C ASP A 91 -6.00 -0.13 13.57
N LEU A 92 -5.85 -0.32 12.28
CA LEU A 92 -4.74 0.23 11.52
C LEU A 92 -4.92 1.74 11.31
N VAL A 93 -3.83 2.49 11.28
CA VAL A 93 -3.90 3.94 11.13
C VAL A 93 -3.34 4.37 9.78
N GLY A 94 -4.12 5.18 9.06
CA GLY A 94 -3.69 5.87 7.85
C GLY A 94 -3.72 7.39 8.02
N VAL A 95 -2.70 8.08 7.50
CA VAL A 95 -2.59 9.54 7.47
C VAL A 95 -2.69 10.01 6.02
N LEU A 96 -3.80 10.66 5.68
CA LEU A 96 -4.10 11.10 4.32
C LEU A 96 -4.04 12.62 4.23
N ILE A 97 -3.12 13.11 3.42
CA ILE A 97 -2.82 14.54 3.27
C ILE A 97 -3.23 14.99 1.86
N GLY A 98 -3.97 16.08 1.75
CA GLY A 98 -4.47 16.55 0.46
C GLY A 98 -3.36 17.04 -0.45
N GLU A 99 -2.46 17.86 0.06
CA GLU A 99 -1.46 18.56 -0.72
C GLU A 99 -0.07 17.90 -0.63
N GLU A 100 0.64 17.80 -1.78
CA GLU A 100 2.02 17.29 -1.79
C GLU A 100 2.94 18.12 -0.88
N LYS A 101 2.76 19.45 -0.84
CA LYS A 101 3.56 20.33 0.02
C LYS A 101 3.38 20.00 1.49
N ASP A 102 2.14 19.88 1.96
CA ASP A 102 1.83 19.55 3.36
C ASP A 102 2.39 18.17 3.74
N PHE A 103 2.34 17.20 2.79
CA PHE A 103 2.95 15.87 2.98
C PHE A 103 4.47 15.96 3.15
N ARG A 104 5.16 16.74 2.33
CA ARG A 104 6.62 16.93 2.44
C ARG A 104 6.99 17.54 3.77
N GLU A 105 6.32 18.60 4.19
CA GLU A 105 6.52 19.25 5.49
C GLU A 105 6.26 18.30 6.67
N TYR A 106 5.19 17.49 6.59
CA TYR A 106 4.91 16.46 7.59
C TYR A 106 6.05 15.44 7.67
N MET A 107 6.51 14.93 6.53
CA MET A 107 7.60 13.95 6.48
C MET A 107 8.93 14.50 6.99
N GLU A 108 9.24 15.76 6.71
CA GLU A 108 10.44 16.44 7.22
C GLU A 108 10.41 16.58 8.75
N ARG A 109 9.28 17.02 9.30
CA ARG A 109 9.10 17.09 10.76
C ARG A 109 9.30 15.72 11.44
N LYS A 110 8.69 14.66 10.88
CA LYS A 110 8.85 13.29 11.42
C LYS A 110 10.29 12.78 11.33
N ARG A 111 11.02 13.16 10.28
CA ARG A 111 12.45 12.81 10.13
C ARG A 111 13.31 13.54 11.17
N SER A 112 13.13 14.85 11.32
CA SER A 112 13.85 15.67 12.31
C SER A 112 13.64 15.14 13.72
N GLN A 113 12.41 14.81 14.10
CA GLN A 113 12.08 14.16 15.38
C GLN A 113 12.76 12.80 15.59
N SER A 114 13.17 12.14 14.52
CA SER A 114 13.90 10.86 14.58
C SER A 114 15.43 11.02 14.44
N GLY A 115 15.97 12.23 14.52
CA GLY A 115 17.41 12.51 14.37
C GLY A 115 17.95 12.25 12.96
N ARG A 116 17.08 12.22 11.93
CA ARG A 116 17.50 11.99 10.53
C ARG A 116 17.44 13.29 9.75
N SER A 117 18.55 13.69 9.14
CA SER A 117 18.63 14.85 8.25
C SER A 117 18.38 14.49 6.78
N GLY A 118 18.09 15.50 5.96
CA GLY A 118 17.90 15.42 4.50
C GLY A 118 16.45 15.30 4.05
N PRO A 119 16.16 15.52 2.75
CA PRO A 119 14.81 15.55 2.22
C PRO A 119 14.12 14.18 2.35
N PRO A 120 12.79 14.16 2.41
CA PRO A 120 12.02 12.92 2.38
C PRO A 120 12.35 12.13 1.12
N ARG A 121 12.78 10.88 1.29
CA ARG A 121 13.12 9.99 0.18
C ARG A 121 11.97 9.01 0.00
N GLY A 122 11.27 9.11 -1.09
CA GLY A 122 10.21 8.16 -1.41
C GLY A 122 9.22 8.70 -2.42
N GLY A 123 8.42 7.79 -2.97
CA GLY A 123 7.26 8.10 -3.76
C GLY A 123 6.20 8.85 -2.93
N GLY A 124 5.02 9.03 -3.47
CA GLY A 124 3.95 9.78 -2.81
C GLY A 124 3.32 9.09 -1.58
N GLY A 125 3.90 8.00 -1.05
CA GLY A 125 3.44 7.29 0.14
C GLY A 125 4.56 6.60 0.90
N VAL A 126 4.29 6.22 2.15
CA VAL A 126 5.22 5.48 3.02
C VAL A 126 4.47 4.73 4.12
N TYR A 127 4.87 3.50 4.36
CA TYR A 127 4.60 2.79 5.62
C TYR A 127 5.74 2.98 6.60
N SER A 128 5.41 3.29 7.83
CA SER A 128 6.37 3.39 8.94
C SER A 128 6.19 2.24 9.93
N GLY A 129 7.10 1.26 9.94
CA GLY A 129 7.07 0.16 10.92
C GLY A 129 7.20 0.63 12.37
N ARG A 130 7.83 1.79 12.62
CA ARG A 130 7.98 2.36 13.97
C ARG A 130 6.66 2.86 14.54
N THR A 131 5.86 3.55 13.72
CA THR A 131 4.57 4.12 14.15
C THR A 131 3.37 3.25 13.75
N ASN A 132 3.59 2.21 12.97
CA ASN A 132 2.57 1.38 12.37
C ASN A 132 1.54 2.17 11.54
N ARG A 133 1.98 3.22 10.87
CA ARG A 133 1.11 4.10 10.09
C ARG A 133 1.50 4.11 8.63
N ILE A 134 0.52 4.11 7.76
CA ILE A 134 0.70 4.51 6.36
C ILE A 134 0.47 6.01 6.25
N THR A 135 1.22 6.67 5.38
CA THR A 135 1.04 8.11 5.11
C THR A 135 1.20 8.34 3.61
N PHE A 136 0.27 9.02 2.97
CA PHE A 136 0.37 9.40 1.56
C PHE A 136 -0.47 10.63 1.25
N PHE A 137 -0.20 11.25 0.10
CA PHE A 137 -0.92 12.43 -0.36
C PHE A 137 -1.69 12.16 -1.65
N ASP A 138 -2.60 13.08 -1.99
CA ASP A 138 -3.41 13.01 -3.19
C ASP A 138 -2.60 13.41 -4.44
N ASP A 139 -2.34 12.45 -5.33
CA ASP A 139 -1.60 12.72 -6.57
C ASP A 139 -2.32 13.66 -7.54
N ARG A 140 -3.61 13.99 -7.33
CA ARG A 140 -4.31 15.01 -8.11
C ARG A 140 -3.74 16.40 -7.86
N THR A 141 -3.15 16.64 -6.69
CA THR A 141 -2.55 17.91 -6.28
C THR A 141 -1.06 18.01 -6.62
N ARG A 142 -0.46 16.92 -7.12
CA ARG A 142 0.96 16.92 -7.48
C ARG A 142 1.28 17.92 -8.57
N GLU A 143 2.24 18.79 -8.31
CA GLU A 143 2.82 19.65 -9.36
C GLU A 143 3.42 18.78 -10.46
N ARG A 144 2.77 18.78 -11.62
CA ARG A 144 3.24 18.03 -12.77
C ARG A 144 4.44 18.72 -13.39
N SER A 145 5.59 18.09 -13.32
CA SER A 145 6.73 18.46 -14.17
C SER A 145 6.25 18.46 -15.62
N ARG A 146 6.58 19.51 -16.38
CA ARG A 146 6.23 19.72 -17.81
C ARG A 146 6.78 18.65 -18.78
N SER A 147 7.42 17.61 -18.29
CA SER A 147 7.91 16.51 -19.09
C SER A 147 6.72 15.67 -19.59
N GLY A 148 6.47 15.73 -20.89
CA GLY A 148 5.33 15.14 -21.62
C GLY A 148 5.21 13.61 -21.59
N SER A 149 5.62 12.96 -20.52
CA SER A 149 5.40 11.55 -20.30
C SER A 149 3.91 11.30 -20.02
N LYS A 150 3.29 10.36 -20.72
CA LYS A 150 1.93 9.85 -20.47
C LYS A 150 1.87 9.28 -19.04
N SER A 151 1.62 10.13 -18.05
CA SER A 151 1.45 9.72 -16.66
C SER A 151 0.14 8.94 -16.50
N ARG A 152 0.13 7.98 -15.58
CA ARG A 152 -1.09 7.28 -15.17
C ARG A 152 -2.10 8.30 -14.62
N PRO A 153 -3.42 8.05 -14.78
CA PRO A 153 -4.43 8.88 -14.13
C PRO A 153 -4.14 9.02 -12.61
N PRO A 154 -4.21 10.23 -12.03
CA PRO A 154 -3.91 10.46 -10.62
C PRO A 154 -4.71 9.55 -9.67
N ASP A 155 -5.98 9.33 -9.95
CA ASP A 155 -6.82 8.45 -9.13
C ASP A 155 -6.32 7.00 -9.13
N LEU A 156 -5.85 6.50 -10.27
CA LEU A 156 -5.26 5.16 -10.34
C LEU A 156 -3.91 5.10 -9.59
N VAL A 157 -3.13 6.18 -9.60
CA VAL A 157 -1.90 6.30 -8.81
C VAL A 157 -2.24 6.28 -7.32
N ASN A 158 -3.24 7.04 -6.89
CA ASN A 158 -3.71 7.09 -5.51
C ASN A 158 -4.18 5.72 -5.01
N MET A 159 -5.00 5.03 -5.79
CA MET A 159 -5.49 3.69 -5.40
C MET A 159 -4.35 2.66 -5.36
N SER A 160 -3.45 2.71 -6.33
CA SER A 160 -2.27 1.83 -6.36
C SER A 160 -1.34 2.07 -5.17
N LYS A 161 -1.18 3.33 -4.76
CA LYS A 161 -0.40 3.74 -3.59
C LYS A 161 -1.04 3.27 -2.29
N ALA A 162 -2.36 3.47 -2.12
CA ALA A 162 -3.09 2.98 -0.96
C ALA A 162 -2.94 1.46 -0.81
N ALA A 163 -3.04 0.71 -1.91
CA ALA A 163 -2.86 -0.74 -1.90
C ALA A 163 -1.41 -1.15 -1.55
N HIS A 164 -0.42 -0.45 -2.09
CA HIS A 164 1.00 -0.70 -1.82
C HIS A 164 1.35 -0.49 -0.34
N GLU A 165 1.04 0.69 0.18
CA GLU A 165 1.33 1.02 1.60
C GLU A 165 0.48 0.18 2.56
N GLY A 166 -0.78 -0.10 2.19
CA GLY A 166 -1.66 -1.01 2.91
C GLY A 166 -1.07 -2.43 2.99
N ALA A 167 -0.51 -2.94 1.90
CA ALA A 167 0.11 -4.26 1.89
C ALA A 167 1.34 -4.34 2.81
N HIS A 168 2.19 -3.29 2.85
CA HIS A 168 3.26 -3.21 3.84
C HIS A 168 2.71 -3.28 5.28
N GLN A 169 1.69 -2.46 5.59
CA GLN A 169 1.10 -2.44 6.92
C GLN A 169 0.50 -3.79 7.30
N LEU A 170 -0.23 -4.42 6.40
CA LEU A 170 -0.82 -5.75 6.61
C LEU A 170 0.25 -6.83 6.82
N ALA A 171 1.34 -6.81 6.05
CA ALA A 171 2.42 -7.79 6.18
C ALA A 171 2.98 -7.86 7.60
N PHE A 172 3.14 -6.71 8.26
CA PHE A 172 3.62 -6.66 9.64
C PHE A 172 2.55 -6.96 10.69
N ASN A 173 1.29 -6.59 10.43
CA ASN A 173 0.23 -6.78 11.42
C ASN A 173 -0.41 -8.17 11.36
N LEU A 174 -0.43 -8.79 10.18
CA LEU A 174 -0.93 -10.17 10.00
C LEU A 174 0.16 -11.25 10.14
N GLY A 175 1.40 -10.87 10.48
CA GLY A 175 2.47 -11.80 10.85
C GLY A 175 3.26 -12.39 9.68
N ILE A 176 3.10 -11.89 8.45
CA ILE A 176 3.95 -12.24 7.30
C ILE A 176 5.38 -11.71 7.49
N GLN A 177 5.50 -10.51 8.08
CA GLN A 177 6.77 -9.92 8.47
C GLN A 177 6.76 -9.61 9.96
N GLN A 178 7.93 -9.68 10.61
CA GLN A 178 8.10 -9.35 12.03
C GLN A 178 8.66 -7.95 12.19
N ARG A 179 8.13 -7.16 13.11
CA ARG A 179 8.67 -5.84 13.46
C ARG A 179 10.06 -6.02 14.05
N GLY A 180 10.99 -5.14 13.64
CA GLY A 180 12.41 -5.26 14.00
C GLY A 180 13.21 -6.25 13.15
N GLY A 181 12.56 -7.09 12.35
CA GLY A 181 13.21 -7.95 11.38
C GLY A 181 13.92 -7.12 10.28
N ARG A 182 15.08 -7.61 9.84
CA ARG A 182 15.82 -7.03 8.73
C ARG A 182 15.56 -7.82 7.47
N TYR A 183 14.77 -7.24 6.58
CA TYR A 183 14.43 -7.85 5.30
C TYR A 183 15.17 -7.16 4.16
N PRO A 184 15.70 -7.91 3.18
CA PRO A 184 16.14 -7.29 1.93
C PRO A 184 14.99 -6.51 1.27
N PRO A 185 15.27 -5.41 0.58
CA PRO A 185 14.23 -4.56 -0.02
C PRO A 185 13.26 -5.30 -0.92
N TRP A 186 13.72 -6.31 -1.64
CA TRP A 186 12.87 -7.09 -2.55
C TRP A 186 11.76 -7.88 -1.83
N VAL A 187 11.96 -8.24 -0.56
CA VAL A 187 10.91 -8.93 0.23
C VAL A 187 9.75 -7.98 0.50
N GLY A 188 10.02 -6.82 1.08
CA GLY A 188 8.97 -5.85 1.39
C GLY A 188 8.37 -5.20 0.15
N GLU A 189 9.23 -4.60 -0.70
CA GLU A 189 8.79 -3.90 -1.91
C GLU A 189 8.21 -4.85 -2.97
N GLY A 190 8.78 -6.06 -3.08
CA GLY A 190 8.26 -7.09 -3.98
C GLY A 190 6.89 -7.59 -3.54
N LEU A 191 6.69 -7.80 -2.25
CA LEU A 191 5.38 -8.12 -1.68
C LEU A 191 4.38 -7.01 -2.01
N ALA A 192 4.66 -5.78 -1.59
CA ALA A 192 3.74 -4.66 -1.75
C ALA A 192 3.43 -4.34 -3.22
N ALA A 193 4.44 -4.41 -4.10
CA ALA A 193 4.26 -4.21 -5.53
C ALA A 193 3.32 -5.24 -6.20
N ASN A 194 3.15 -6.42 -5.61
CA ASN A 194 2.20 -7.43 -6.09
C ASN A 194 0.73 -7.07 -5.78
N PHE A 195 0.50 -6.13 -4.89
CA PHE A 195 -0.83 -5.58 -4.59
C PHE A 195 -1.12 -4.27 -5.32
N GLU A 196 -0.17 -3.70 -6.06
CA GLU A 196 -0.42 -2.55 -6.94
C GLU A 196 -1.40 -2.92 -8.06
N MET A 197 -2.25 -1.97 -8.43
CA MET A 197 -3.26 -2.18 -9.46
C MET A 197 -2.99 -1.37 -10.73
N GLN A 198 -3.53 -1.88 -11.85
CA GLN A 198 -3.53 -1.21 -13.16
C GLN A 198 -4.89 -0.61 -13.50
N ASP A 199 -5.95 -1.12 -12.87
CA ASP A 199 -7.34 -0.76 -13.12
C ASP A 199 -8.10 -0.93 -11.81
N ALA A 200 -8.73 0.16 -11.34
CA ALA A 200 -9.43 0.19 -10.06
C ALA A 200 -10.65 -0.75 -10.00
N GLY A 201 -11.25 -1.05 -11.14
CA GLY A 201 -12.43 -1.93 -11.24
C GLY A 201 -12.10 -3.41 -11.31
N LYS A 202 -10.84 -3.79 -11.55
CA LYS A 202 -10.44 -5.19 -11.77
C LYS A 202 -9.87 -5.85 -10.52
N PRO A 203 -9.90 -7.19 -10.45
CA PRO A 203 -9.16 -7.94 -9.45
C PRO A 203 -7.66 -7.64 -9.53
N PHE A 204 -6.99 -7.62 -8.40
CA PHE A 204 -5.55 -7.38 -8.28
C PHE A 204 -4.92 -8.38 -7.30
N GLY A 205 -3.62 -8.30 -7.11
CA GLY A 205 -2.87 -9.23 -6.27
C GLY A 205 -2.12 -10.31 -7.08
N PRO A 206 -1.28 -11.12 -6.40
CA PRO A 206 -0.35 -12.03 -7.06
C PRO A 206 -1.00 -13.12 -7.93
N TYR A 207 -2.21 -13.56 -7.58
CA TYR A 207 -2.90 -14.62 -8.32
C TYR A 207 -3.71 -14.12 -9.52
N THR A 208 -3.72 -12.82 -9.80
CA THR A 208 -4.47 -12.29 -10.94
C THR A 208 -3.66 -12.33 -12.22
N LYS A 209 -4.36 -12.46 -13.36
CA LYS A 209 -3.75 -12.34 -14.69
C LYS A 209 -3.44 -10.89 -15.07
N ASN A 210 -3.90 -9.91 -14.29
CA ASN A 210 -3.66 -8.50 -14.53
C ASN A 210 -2.17 -8.18 -14.40
N LEU A 211 -1.60 -7.77 -15.52
CA LEU A 211 -0.17 -7.50 -15.64
C LEU A 211 0.12 -6.13 -15.04
N SER A 212 0.86 -6.11 -13.96
CA SER A 212 1.26 -4.86 -13.31
C SER A 212 2.23 -4.05 -14.19
N LEU A 213 2.32 -2.75 -13.93
CA LEU A 213 3.35 -1.88 -14.52
C LEU A 213 4.76 -2.46 -14.24
N ARG A 214 4.92 -3.14 -13.11
CA ARG A 214 6.18 -3.78 -12.70
C ARG A 214 6.62 -4.85 -13.69
N ARG A 215 5.68 -5.64 -14.25
CA ARG A 215 6.00 -6.60 -15.31
C ARG A 215 6.52 -5.92 -16.56
N LYS A 216 5.86 -4.85 -17.02
CA LYS A 216 6.33 -4.09 -18.20
C LYS A 216 7.75 -3.54 -17.98
N ASN A 217 7.99 -2.99 -16.79
CA ASN A 217 9.31 -2.46 -16.45
C ASN A 217 10.36 -3.57 -16.34
N LEU A 218 10.01 -4.73 -15.76
CA LEU A 218 10.89 -5.88 -15.67
C LEU A 218 11.32 -6.36 -17.06
N LEU A 219 10.38 -6.47 -18.00
CA LEU A 219 10.70 -6.85 -19.38
C LEU A 219 11.64 -5.84 -20.05
N LYS A 220 11.40 -4.53 -19.89
CA LYS A 220 12.29 -3.49 -20.39
C LYS A 220 13.69 -3.53 -19.75
N LEU A 221 13.79 -3.84 -18.47
CA LEU A 221 15.08 -4.03 -17.79
C LEU A 221 15.83 -5.23 -18.38
N ARG A 222 15.13 -6.34 -18.65
CA ARG A 222 15.69 -7.52 -19.29
C ARG A 222 16.21 -7.19 -20.70
N GLU A 223 15.38 -6.57 -21.54
CA GLU A 223 15.75 -6.16 -22.91
C GLU A 223 16.98 -5.26 -22.94
N ARG A 224 17.20 -4.46 -21.90
CA ARG A 224 18.35 -3.55 -21.77
C ARG A 224 19.56 -4.16 -21.06
N GLY A 225 19.53 -5.46 -20.75
CA GLY A 225 20.60 -6.12 -19.99
C GLY A 225 20.82 -5.57 -18.58
N LYS A 226 19.77 -4.97 -17.96
CA LYS A 226 19.85 -4.32 -16.64
C LYS A 226 19.29 -5.17 -15.50
N ILE A 227 18.95 -6.42 -15.77
CA ILE A 227 18.58 -7.39 -14.72
C ILE A 227 19.85 -7.76 -13.96
N VAL A 228 19.78 -7.67 -12.65
CA VAL A 228 20.84 -8.12 -11.74
C VAL A 228 20.71 -9.62 -11.52
N SER A 229 21.83 -10.33 -11.36
CA SER A 229 21.81 -11.76 -11.05
C SER A 229 21.02 -12.04 -9.76
N LEU A 230 20.49 -13.24 -9.61
CA LEU A 230 19.67 -13.54 -8.44
C LEU A 230 20.51 -13.50 -7.15
N GLU A 231 21.73 -14.02 -7.21
CA GLU A 231 22.69 -14.06 -6.10
C GLU A 231 22.99 -12.64 -5.58
N GLU A 232 23.20 -11.69 -6.49
CA GLU A 232 23.46 -10.29 -6.15
C GLU A 232 22.16 -9.63 -5.65
N PHE A 233 21.02 -9.90 -6.29
CA PHE A 233 19.76 -9.22 -6.01
C PHE A 233 19.19 -9.56 -4.63
N VAL A 234 19.27 -10.82 -4.20
CA VAL A 234 18.65 -11.26 -2.92
C VAL A 234 19.37 -10.70 -1.70
N VAL A 235 20.65 -10.37 -1.81
CA VAL A 235 21.45 -9.77 -0.73
C VAL A 235 21.54 -8.24 -0.80
N LYS A 236 21.00 -7.66 -1.88
CA LYS A 236 21.05 -6.21 -2.13
C LYS A 236 20.38 -5.44 -1.00
N ARG A 237 21.09 -4.45 -0.47
CA ARG A 237 20.54 -3.53 0.56
C ARG A 237 19.86 -2.34 -0.12
N ARG A 238 18.92 -1.73 0.58
CA ARG A 238 18.31 -0.47 0.10
C ARG A 238 19.37 0.62 0.08
N PRO A 239 19.68 1.21 -1.08
CA PRO A 239 20.67 2.27 -1.17
C PRO A 239 20.19 3.51 -0.40
N ARG A 240 21.14 4.21 0.22
CA ARG A 240 20.84 5.50 0.89
C ARG A 240 20.51 6.57 -0.16
N ASP A 241 21.28 6.59 -1.23
CA ASP A 241 21.15 7.49 -2.38
C ASP A 241 21.05 6.63 -3.66
N PRO A 242 19.82 6.24 -4.06
CA PRO A 242 19.66 5.38 -5.21
C PRO A 242 20.06 6.10 -6.50
N ALA A 243 20.85 5.45 -7.32
CA ALA A 243 21.12 5.91 -8.67
C ALA A 243 19.82 5.96 -9.50
N PRO A 244 19.77 6.78 -10.56
CA PRO A 244 18.63 6.83 -11.45
C PRO A 244 18.23 5.44 -11.97
N GLY A 245 16.98 5.05 -11.70
CA GLY A 245 16.44 3.74 -12.11
C GLY A 245 16.66 2.59 -11.12
N GLU A 246 17.53 2.73 -10.12
CA GLU A 246 17.85 1.66 -9.16
C GLU A 246 16.64 1.25 -8.31
N LEU A 247 15.83 2.21 -7.85
CA LEU A 247 14.55 1.90 -7.19
C LEU A 247 13.59 1.16 -8.14
N GLY A 248 13.54 1.58 -9.41
CA GLY A 248 12.74 0.90 -10.43
C GLY A 248 13.12 -0.57 -10.62
N LEU A 249 14.43 -0.86 -10.54
CA LEU A 249 14.95 -2.23 -10.55
C LEU A 249 14.47 -3.00 -9.32
N ILE A 250 14.69 -2.47 -8.11
CA ILE A 250 14.28 -3.12 -6.85
C ILE A 250 12.79 -3.47 -6.88
N TYR A 251 11.95 -2.52 -7.26
CA TYR A 251 10.50 -2.73 -7.34
C TYR A 251 10.12 -3.76 -8.41
N SER A 252 10.72 -3.70 -9.60
CA SER A 252 10.28 -4.54 -10.72
C SER A 252 10.84 -5.95 -10.63
N GLN A 253 12.11 -6.11 -10.29
CA GLN A 253 12.73 -7.42 -10.11
C GLN A 253 12.22 -8.07 -8.82
N GLY A 254 12.05 -7.31 -7.73
CA GLY A 254 11.44 -7.77 -6.49
C GLY A 254 9.99 -8.25 -6.68
N TRP A 255 9.20 -7.50 -7.46
CA TRP A 255 7.85 -7.93 -7.84
C TRP A 255 7.86 -9.30 -8.53
N GLY A 256 8.76 -9.48 -9.49
CA GLY A 256 8.88 -10.74 -10.24
C GLY A 256 9.32 -11.90 -9.36
N LEU A 257 10.34 -11.71 -8.54
CA LEU A 257 10.87 -12.73 -7.64
C LEU A 257 9.85 -13.13 -6.59
N PHE A 258 9.23 -12.15 -5.90
CA PHE A 258 8.21 -12.43 -4.90
C PHE A 258 7.04 -13.22 -5.47
N ARG A 259 6.54 -12.78 -6.64
CA ARG A 259 5.45 -13.47 -7.34
C ARG A 259 5.83 -14.89 -7.73
N PHE A 260 7.03 -15.09 -8.28
CA PHE A 260 7.53 -16.42 -8.65
C PHE A 260 7.57 -17.36 -7.44
N LEU A 261 8.14 -16.90 -6.33
CA LEU A 261 8.23 -17.69 -5.10
C LEU A 261 6.83 -18.03 -4.55
N LEU A 262 5.95 -17.06 -4.44
CA LEU A 262 4.60 -17.27 -3.90
C LEU A 262 3.77 -18.24 -4.75
N LEU A 263 3.91 -18.20 -6.08
CA LEU A 263 3.10 -19.05 -6.97
C LEU A 263 3.66 -20.46 -7.12
N ASN A 264 4.97 -20.67 -6.97
CA ASN A 264 5.60 -21.96 -7.19
C ASN A 264 6.01 -22.67 -5.89
N TYR A 265 6.13 -21.95 -4.79
CA TYR A 265 6.56 -22.48 -3.48
C TYR A 265 5.65 -21.98 -2.37
N PRO A 266 4.33 -22.24 -2.45
CA PRO A 266 3.39 -21.76 -1.43
C PRO A 266 3.72 -22.40 -0.06
N GLY A 267 3.61 -21.61 1.00
CA GLY A 267 3.82 -22.06 2.38
C GLY A 267 5.29 -22.32 2.77
N LYS A 268 6.25 -21.96 1.94
CA LYS A 268 7.69 -22.11 2.22
C LYS A 268 8.36 -20.77 2.47
#